data_5df0f0491aa62be2c84337ed5b496594
#
_entry.id   5df0f0491aa62be2c84337ed5b496594
#
_cell.length_a   1.000
_cell.length_b   1.000
_cell.length_c   1.000
_cell.angle_alpha   90.00
_cell.angle_beta   90.00
_cell.angle_gamma   90.00
#
_symmetry.space_group_name_H-M   'P 1'
#
loop_
_entity.id
_entity.type
_entity.pdbx_description
1 polymer ?
#
loop_
_entity_poly.entity_id
_entity_poly.type
_entity_poly.pdbx_seq_one_letter_code
_entity_poly.pdbx_strand_id
1 'polypeptide(L)'
;QGKTVILENDLDLHSIDFTPIPTFSGTFQGNGHTISGLTLTGSGNVRGLFRYIQTGATVQDLTVMGTIHPNGHQDDLGLLAGSNAGRILNCIASGTVMGDNRIGGLVGINETGGELVGCAFSGSVTGKHSTAGVVGENRGTLTRCSNSGSINTHDLEDDPKTDYTNLAQLNSMENVPAYTDVGGVAGYSKGTIQSCSN
;
A
#
# COMPACT_ATOMS: atom_id res chain seq x y z
N GLN A 1 12.89 2.46 21.48
CA GLN A 1 11.49 2.86 21.76
C GLN A 1 11.43 4.34 22.08
N GLY A 2 10.45 5.08 21.54
CA GLY A 2 10.16 6.45 21.93
C GLY A 2 11.03 7.55 21.32
N LYS A 3 11.88 7.25 20.33
CA LYS A 3 12.62 8.30 19.62
C LYS A 3 11.73 8.99 18.60
N THR A 4 11.89 10.32 18.49
CA THR A 4 11.26 11.11 17.42
C THR A 4 12.29 11.39 16.35
N VAL A 5 11.90 11.13 15.10
CA VAL A 5 12.61 11.54 13.89
C VAL A 5 11.82 12.68 13.29
N ILE A 6 12.47 13.77 12.97
CA ILE A 6 11.84 14.96 12.36
C ILE A 6 12.52 15.20 11.02
N LEU A 7 11.70 15.31 9.98
CA LEU A 7 12.18 15.71 8.66
C LEU A 7 12.16 17.25 8.63
N GLU A 8 13.34 17.85 8.42
CA GLU A 8 13.49 19.31 8.43
C GLU A 8 13.49 19.91 7.02
N ASN A 9 13.66 19.07 6.00
CA ASN A 9 13.65 19.45 4.58
C ASN A 9 13.16 18.27 3.75
N ASP A 10 12.81 18.53 2.50
CA ASP A 10 12.53 17.48 1.53
C ASP A 10 13.78 16.62 1.32
N LEU A 11 13.54 15.32 1.12
CA LEU A 11 14.60 14.34 0.89
C LEU A 11 14.45 13.71 -0.49
N ASP A 12 15.49 13.81 -1.29
CA ASP A 12 15.54 13.19 -2.61
C ASP A 12 16.37 11.89 -2.56
N LEU A 13 15.73 10.79 -2.88
CA LEU A 13 16.32 9.45 -2.95
C LEU A 13 16.67 9.01 -4.38
N HIS A 14 16.54 9.88 -5.38
CA HIS A 14 16.94 9.53 -6.74
C HIS A 14 18.41 9.09 -6.79
N SER A 15 18.66 7.97 -7.45
CA SER A 15 19.99 7.37 -7.55
C SER A 15 20.60 6.89 -6.22
N ILE A 16 19.82 6.81 -5.17
CA ILE A 16 20.22 6.21 -3.89
C ILE A 16 19.73 4.76 -3.87
N ASP A 17 20.63 3.82 -3.61
CA ASP A 17 20.26 2.42 -3.29
C ASP A 17 19.68 2.36 -1.89
N PHE A 18 18.39 2.70 -1.81
CA PHE A 18 17.69 2.83 -0.54
C PHE A 18 17.27 1.46 -0.01
N THR A 19 17.72 1.16 1.18
CA THR A 19 17.24 -0.01 1.94
C THR A 19 16.06 0.39 2.82
N PRO A 20 14.89 -0.25 2.67
CA PRO A 20 13.72 0.04 3.51
C PRO A 20 14.02 -0.03 5.00
N ILE A 21 13.46 0.90 5.76
CA ILE A 21 13.58 0.93 7.23
C ILE A 21 12.93 -0.35 7.78
N PRO A 22 13.71 -1.28 8.39
CA PRO A 22 13.22 -2.64 8.65
C PRO A 22 12.09 -2.67 9.68
N THR A 23 12.22 -1.92 10.77
CA THR A 23 11.23 -1.87 11.86
C THR A 23 11.25 -0.49 12.50
N PHE A 24 10.07 0.12 12.58
CA PHE A 24 9.92 1.45 13.17
C PHE A 24 8.99 1.42 14.38
N SER A 25 9.45 1.95 15.52
CA SER A 25 8.74 1.94 16.80
C SER A 25 8.75 3.29 17.55
N GLY A 26 8.94 4.39 16.82
CA GLY A 26 8.99 5.75 17.37
C GLY A 26 7.93 6.67 16.77
N THR A 27 8.21 7.96 16.75
CA THR A 27 7.41 8.96 16.02
C THR A 27 8.23 9.50 14.86
N PHE A 28 7.67 9.46 13.66
CA PHE A 28 8.23 10.11 12.47
C PHE A 28 7.35 11.30 12.10
N GLN A 29 7.91 12.49 12.22
CA GLN A 29 7.24 13.74 11.85
C GLN A 29 7.79 14.22 10.50
N GLY A 30 6.96 14.10 9.46
CA GLY A 30 7.30 14.58 8.13
C GLY A 30 7.26 16.10 7.99
N ASN A 31 6.53 16.79 8.89
CA ASN A 31 6.35 18.26 8.88
C ASN A 31 5.85 18.82 7.53
N GLY A 32 5.11 18.04 6.76
CA GLY A 32 4.64 18.40 5.44
C GLY A 32 5.70 18.25 4.34
N HIS A 33 6.89 17.76 4.67
CA HIS A 33 7.95 17.52 3.69
C HIS A 33 7.72 16.25 2.86
N THR A 34 8.45 16.19 1.75
CA THR A 34 8.37 15.11 0.78
C THR A 34 9.66 14.27 0.79
N ILE A 35 9.50 12.96 0.79
CA ILE A 35 10.54 12.00 0.41
C ILE A 35 10.23 11.54 -1.00
N SER A 36 11.05 11.93 -1.98
CA SER A 36 10.89 11.63 -3.40
C SER A 36 11.93 10.64 -3.91
N GLY A 37 11.70 10.07 -5.09
CA GLY A 37 12.66 9.19 -5.74
C GLY A 37 12.82 7.81 -5.11
N LEU A 38 11.93 7.42 -4.19
CA LEU A 38 11.94 6.07 -3.63
C LEU A 38 11.79 5.04 -4.74
N THR A 39 12.79 4.17 -4.91
CA THR A 39 12.77 3.11 -5.93
C THR A 39 13.14 1.78 -5.29
N LEU A 40 12.19 0.82 -5.31
CA LEU A 40 12.37 -0.51 -4.73
C LEU A 40 12.11 -1.58 -5.81
N THR A 41 13.18 -2.11 -6.40
CA THR A 41 13.13 -3.13 -7.45
C THR A 41 13.64 -4.51 -7.00
N GLY A 42 14.34 -4.57 -5.87
CA GLY A 42 14.85 -5.82 -5.34
C GLY A 42 13.73 -6.77 -4.89
N SER A 43 14.00 -8.08 -4.85
CA SER A 43 13.06 -9.10 -4.37
C SER A 43 12.81 -9.01 -2.87
N GLY A 44 11.67 -9.54 -2.41
CA GLY A 44 11.29 -9.67 -1.00
C GLY A 44 9.96 -9.02 -0.66
N ASN A 45 9.22 -9.67 0.20
CA ASN A 45 7.92 -9.20 0.69
C ASN A 45 8.05 -8.09 1.74
N VAL A 46 6.94 -7.44 2.05
CA VAL A 46 6.79 -6.39 3.05
C VAL A 46 7.72 -5.22 2.77
N ARG A 47 7.36 -4.40 1.78
CA ARG A 47 8.19 -3.28 1.31
C ARG A 47 7.44 -1.97 1.26
N GLY A 48 8.18 -0.91 1.52
CA GLY A 48 7.83 0.49 1.47
C GLY A 48 8.98 1.31 2.00
N LEU A 49 8.79 2.59 2.25
CA LEU A 49 9.75 3.39 3.02
C LEU A 49 10.06 2.70 4.36
N PHE A 50 8.99 2.21 5.02
CA PHE A 50 9.06 1.33 6.19
C PHE A 50 8.65 -0.09 5.77
N ARG A 51 9.36 -1.12 6.27
CA ARG A 51 8.84 -2.48 6.16
C ARG A 51 7.73 -2.71 7.17
N TYR A 52 8.01 -2.44 8.44
CA TYR A 52 7.07 -2.64 9.55
C TYR A 52 6.96 -1.39 10.42
N ILE A 53 5.77 -0.83 10.55
CA ILE A 53 5.42 0.18 11.55
C ILE A 53 4.79 -0.56 12.74
N GLN A 54 5.44 -0.51 13.89
CA GLN A 54 5.06 -1.28 15.08
C GLN A 54 3.91 -0.64 15.85
N THR A 55 3.23 -1.44 16.67
CA THR A 55 2.25 -0.95 17.64
C THR A 55 2.85 0.17 18.52
N GLY A 56 2.13 1.26 18.66
CA GLY A 56 2.55 2.46 19.38
C GLY A 56 3.45 3.42 18.59
N ALA A 57 3.88 3.05 17.39
CA ALA A 57 4.57 3.97 16.50
C ALA A 57 3.59 4.94 15.84
N THR A 58 4.08 6.12 15.46
CA THR A 58 3.32 7.11 14.69
C THR A 58 4.16 7.62 13.53
N VAL A 59 3.59 7.64 12.33
CA VAL A 59 4.15 8.33 11.16
C VAL A 59 3.13 9.38 10.73
N GLN A 60 3.55 10.63 10.62
CA GLN A 60 2.61 11.71 10.36
C GLN A 60 3.15 12.79 9.43
N ASP A 61 2.21 13.47 8.74
CA ASP A 61 2.45 14.67 7.96
C ASP A 61 3.59 14.53 6.94
N LEU A 62 3.60 13.39 6.22
CA LEU A 62 4.66 12.99 5.29
C LEU A 62 4.08 12.72 3.91
N THR A 63 4.76 13.23 2.86
CA THR A 63 4.52 12.81 1.48
C THR A 63 5.63 11.85 1.03
N VAL A 64 5.25 10.73 0.40
CA VAL A 64 6.20 9.77 -0.20
C VAL A 64 5.91 9.62 -1.68
N MET A 65 6.93 9.81 -2.51
CA MET A 65 6.82 9.68 -3.96
C MET A 65 7.82 8.64 -4.48
N GLY A 66 7.34 7.69 -5.30
CA GLY A 66 8.25 6.67 -5.79
C GLY A 66 7.64 5.55 -6.59
N THR A 67 8.44 4.50 -6.76
CA THR A 67 8.08 3.29 -7.50
C THR A 67 8.49 2.06 -6.72
N ILE A 68 7.55 1.14 -6.53
CA ILE A 68 7.80 -0.20 -6.03
C ILE A 68 7.42 -1.18 -7.13
N HIS A 69 8.43 -1.79 -7.73
CA HIS A 69 8.27 -2.77 -8.80
C HIS A 69 9.33 -3.87 -8.62
N PRO A 70 9.14 -4.74 -7.64
CA PRO A 70 10.11 -5.80 -7.36
C PRO A 70 10.08 -6.87 -8.46
N ASN A 71 11.21 -7.57 -8.60
CA ASN A 71 11.29 -8.72 -9.48
C ASN A 71 10.63 -9.95 -8.83
N GLY A 72 9.83 -10.68 -9.62
CA GLY A 72 9.14 -11.89 -9.17
C GLY A 72 7.87 -11.63 -8.36
N HIS A 73 7.35 -12.68 -7.74
CA HIS A 73 6.12 -12.62 -6.96
C HIS A 73 6.39 -12.00 -5.58
N GLN A 74 5.74 -10.89 -5.28
CA GLN A 74 5.97 -10.15 -4.04
C GLN A 74 4.66 -9.65 -3.44
N ASP A 75 4.57 -9.78 -2.12
CA ASP A 75 3.40 -9.44 -1.33
C ASP A 75 3.68 -8.30 -0.34
N ASP A 76 2.60 -7.69 0.18
CA ASP A 76 2.65 -6.68 1.24
C ASP A 76 3.43 -5.42 0.84
N LEU A 77 3.01 -4.79 -0.24
CA LEU A 77 3.68 -3.63 -0.80
C LEU A 77 2.85 -2.36 -0.64
N GLY A 78 3.52 -1.27 -0.23
CA GLY A 78 2.95 0.08 -0.20
C GLY A 78 4.04 1.13 -0.11
N LEU A 79 3.89 2.28 -0.77
CA LEU A 79 4.94 3.31 -0.81
C LEU A 79 5.40 3.76 0.58
N LEU A 80 4.46 3.92 1.52
CA LEU A 80 4.80 4.31 2.88
C LEU A 80 5.22 3.09 3.72
N ALA A 81 4.42 2.02 3.73
CA ALA A 81 4.75 0.85 4.52
C ALA A 81 4.26 -0.46 3.89
N GLY A 82 5.04 -1.53 4.07
CA GLY A 82 4.57 -2.88 3.77
C GLY A 82 3.51 -3.34 4.78
N SER A 83 3.76 -3.17 6.07
CA SER A 83 2.83 -3.53 7.16
C SER A 83 2.75 -2.43 8.21
N ASN A 84 1.53 -2.11 8.65
CA ASN A 84 1.25 -1.12 9.69
C ASN A 84 0.46 -1.73 10.85
N ALA A 85 1.02 -1.68 12.06
CA ALA A 85 0.34 -1.96 13.33
C ALA A 85 0.28 -0.73 14.24
N GLY A 86 0.79 0.43 13.78
CA GLY A 86 0.81 1.71 14.47
C GLY A 86 -0.20 2.69 13.91
N ARG A 87 0.12 3.97 13.94
CA ARG A 87 -0.72 5.07 13.45
C ARG A 87 -0.06 5.80 12.30
N ILE A 88 -0.78 5.99 11.22
CA ILE A 88 -0.38 6.79 10.06
C ILE A 88 -1.38 7.93 9.91
N LEU A 89 -0.90 9.17 10.04
CA LEU A 89 -1.75 10.36 10.10
C LEU A 89 -1.37 11.36 9.01
N ASN A 90 -2.35 11.82 8.24
CA ASN A 90 -2.16 12.86 7.22
C ASN A 90 -1.01 12.60 6.25
N CYS A 91 -0.78 11.35 5.89
CA CYS A 91 0.28 10.99 4.97
C CYS A 91 -0.26 10.85 3.55
N ILE A 92 0.55 11.25 2.58
CA ILE A 92 0.23 11.18 1.16
C ILE A 92 1.25 10.28 0.47
N ALA A 93 0.80 9.41 -0.41
CA ALA A 93 1.68 8.67 -1.30
C ALA A 93 1.30 8.91 -2.76
N SER A 94 2.31 9.00 -3.63
CA SER A 94 2.10 9.18 -5.06
C SER A 94 3.15 8.39 -5.86
N GLY A 95 2.69 7.66 -6.88
CA GLY A 95 3.61 6.90 -7.73
C GLY A 95 3.05 5.55 -8.18
N THR A 96 3.92 4.57 -8.33
CA THR A 96 3.55 3.26 -8.86
C THR A 96 3.91 2.14 -7.88
N VAL A 97 2.96 1.24 -7.63
CA VAL A 97 3.18 0.03 -6.83
C VAL A 97 2.71 -1.18 -7.64
N MET A 98 3.59 -2.16 -7.85
CA MET A 98 3.28 -3.40 -8.58
C MET A 98 3.71 -4.62 -7.75
N GLY A 99 2.83 -5.62 -7.66
CA GLY A 99 3.10 -6.85 -6.92
C GLY A 99 2.00 -7.89 -7.12
N ASP A 100 1.88 -8.82 -6.19
CA ASP A 100 0.90 -9.92 -6.28
C ASP A 100 -0.24 -9.76 -5.26
N ASN A 101 0.03 -9.99 -3.97
CA ASN A 101 -1.03 -10.00 -2.96
C ASN A 101 -0.83 -8.89 -1.91
N ARG A 102 -1.94 -8.30 -1.47
CA ARG A 102 -1.97 -7.22 -0.48
C ARG A 102 -1.14 -6.01 -0.92
N ILE A 103 -1.56 -5.47 -2.06
CA ILE A 103 -0.89 -4.35 -2.70
C ILE A 103 -1.71 -3.08 -2.48
N GLY A 104 -1.14 -2.15 -1.72
CA GLY A 104 -1.73 -0.83 -1.50
C GLY A 104 -0.83 0.27 -2.04
N GLY A 105 -1.40 1.34 -2.52
CA GLY A 105 -0.61 2.50 -2.93
C GLY A 105 0.14 3.13 -1.75
N LEU A 106 -0.52 3.18 -0.59
CA LEU A 106 0.07 3.69 0.65
C LEU A 106 0.64 2.58 1.53
N VAL A 107 -0.17 1.55 1.85
CA VAL A 107 0.19 0.46 2.78
C VAL A 107 -0.25 -0.88 2.22
N GLY A 108 0.61 -1.90 2.27
CA GLY A 108 0.28 -3.27 1.86
C GLY A 108 -0.78 -3.88 2.76
N ILE A 109 -0.49 -3.99 4.05
CA ILE A 109 -1.42 -4.51 5.06
C ILE A 109 -1.51 -3.58 6.29
N ASN A 110 -2.75 -3.22 6.67
CA ASN A 110 -3.04 -2.55 7.93
C ASN A 110 -3.51 -3.58 8.95
N GLU A 111 -2.67 -3.89 9.92
CA GLU A 111 -2.87 -4.94 10.89
C GLU A 111 -3.95 -4.57 11.93
N THR A 112 -4.40 -5.56 12.70
CA THR A 112 -5.32 -5.34 13.82
C THR A 112 -4.73 -4.33 14.81
N GLY A 113 -5.48 -3.26 15.10
CA GLY A 113 -5.03 -2.14 15.92
C GLY A 113 -4.27 -1.05 15.15
N GLY A 114 -3.92 -1.30 13.89
CA GLY A 114 -3.35 -0.26 13.03
C GLY A 114 -4.38 0.78 12.59
N GLU A 115 -3.98 2.03 12.50
CA GLU A 115 -4.84 3.15 12.13
C GLU A 115 -4.24 3.96 10.98
N LEU A 116 -5.05 4.28 9.97
CA LEU A 116 -4.77 5.32 8.97
C LEU A 116 -5.84 6.39 9.07
N VAL A 117 -5.42 7.65 9.23
CA VAL A 117 -6.34 8.78 9.36
C VAL A 117 -5.93 9.92 8.44
N GLY A 118 -6.84 10.38 7.59
CA GLY A 118 -6.61 11.51 6.69
C GLY A 118 -5.55 11.27 5.62
N CYS A 119 -5.34 10.01 5.23
CA CYS A 119 -4.30 9.64 4.28
C CYS A 119 -4.83 9.60 2.84
N ALA A 120 -3.95 9.87 1.87
CA ALA A 120 -4.34 9.89 0.47
C ALA A 120 -3.32 9.17 -0.43
N PHE A 121 -3.84 8.58 -1.51
CA PHE A 121 -3.03 8.02 -2.58
C PHE A 121 -3.42 8.60 -3.94
N SER A 122 -2.40 8.84 -4.77
CA SER A 122 -2.56 9.16 -6.19
C SER A 122 -1.48 8.45 -7.00
N GLY A 123 -1.86 7.82 -8.10
CA GLY A 123 -0.89 7.12 -8.93
C GLY A 123 -1.45 5.84 -9.53
N SER A 124 -0.67 4.79 -9.60
CA SER A 124 -1.08 3.50 -10.16
C SER A 124 -0.72 2.34 -9.25
N VAL A 125 -1.68 1.46 -9.02
CA VAL A 125 -1.46 0.21 -8.29
C VAL A 125 -1.84 -0.97 -9.16
N THR A 126 -0.96 -1.97 -9.19
CA THR A 126 -1.19 -3.22 -9.90
C THR A 126 -0.93 -4.39 -8.97
N GLY A 127 -1.88 -5.29 -8.88
CA GLY A 127 -1.76 -6.50 -8.05
C GLY A 127 -2.80 -7.52 -8.43
N LYS A 128 -2.69 -8.75 -7.91
CA LYS A 128 -3.60 -9.87 -8.20
C LYS A 128 -4.73 -9.96 -7.17
N HIS A 129 -4.37 -9.98 -5.89
CA HIS A 129 -5.34 -10.17 -4.81
C HIS A 129 -5.16 -9.11 -3.74
N SER A 130 -6.28 -8.63 -3.20
CA SER A 130 -6.32 -7.59 -2.17
C SER A 130 -5.54 -6.34 -2.60
N THR A 131 -5.96 -5.75 -3.73
CA THR A 131 -5.28 -4.63 -4.38
C THR A 131 -6.09 -3.35 -4.27
N ALA A 132 -5.49 -2.26 -3.81
CA ALA A 132 -6.19 -0.97 -3.69
C ALA A 132 -5.26 0.25 -3.70
N GLY A 133 -5.88 1.43 -3.84
CA GLY A 133 -5.15 2.69 -3.80
C GLY A 133 -4.57 3.00 -2.42
N VAL A 134 -5.31 2.79 -1.34
CA VAL A 134 -4.81 3.11 0.00
C VAL A 134 -4.19 1.90 0.68
N VAL A 135 -4.96 0.84 0.91
CA VAL A 135 -4.52 -0.35 1.67
C VAL A 135 -4.93 -1.62 0.95
N GLY A 136 -3.98 -2.51 0.68
CA GLY A 136 -4.26 -3.81 0.08
C GLY A 136 -5.20 -4.64 0.96
N GLU A 137 -4.81 -4.96 2.19
CA GLU A 137 -5.65 -5.64 3.19
C GLU A 137 -5.79 -4.79 4.46
N ASN A 138 -7.04 -4.52 4.87
CA ASN A 138 -7.34 -3.80 6.10
C ASN A 138 -7.92 -4.71 7.19
N ARG A 139 -7.24 -4.81 8.32
CA ARG A 139 -7.69 -5.47 9.56
C ARG A 139 -7.89 -4.48 10.70
N GLY A 140 -7.42 -3.25 10.53
CA GLY A 140 -7.49 -2.16 11.50
C GLY A 140 -8.56 -1.13 11.15
N THR A 141 -8.22 0.15 11.25
CA THR A 141 -9.15 1.26 11.01
C THR A 141 -8.62 2.22 9.95
N LEU A 142 -9.48 2.55 8.98
CA LEU A 142 -9.25 3.60 7.99
C LEU A 142 -10.29 4.70 8.21
N THR A 143 -9.85 5.93 8.40
CA THR A 143 -10.73 7.08 8.61
C THR A 143 -10.33 8.25 7.73
N ARG A 144 -11.26 8.80 6.95
CA ARG A 144 -11.04 9.92 6.03
C ARG A 144 -9.85 9.71 5.09
N CYS A 145 -9.66 8.49 4.61
CA CYS A 145 -8.67 8.18 3.61
C CYS A 145 -9.27 8.30 2.21
N SER A 146 -8.45 8.65 1.24
CA SER A 146 -8.91 8.83 -0.14
C SER A 146 -7.95 8.23 -1.16
N ASN A 147 -8.51 7.75 -2.26
CA ASN A 147 -7.78 7.37 -3.46
C ASN A 147 -8.24 8.22 -4.64
N SER A 148 -7.32 8.69 -5.44
CA SER A 148 -7.57 9.28 -6.76
C SER A 148 -6.71 8.62 -7.85
N GLY A 149 -6.03 7.54 -7.50
CA GLY A 149 -5.19 6.77 -8.40
C GLY A 149 -5.94 5.68 -9.15
N SER A 150 -5.27 5.07 -10.11
CA SER A 150 -5.78 3.98 -10.94
C SER A 150 -5.37 2.63 -10.35
N ILE A 151 -6.30 1.66 -10.38
CA ILE A 151 -6.08 0.32 -9.84
C ILE A 151 -6.32 -0.70 -10.94
N ASN A 152 -5.32 -1.54 -11.24
CA ASN A 152 -5.40 -2.60 -12.26
C ASN A 152 -5.96 -2.13 -13.61
N THR A 153 -5.47 -0.99 -14.11
CA THR A 153 -6.03 -0.36 -15.32
C THR A 153 -5.34 -0.78 -16.62
N HIS A 154 -4.47 -1.78 -16.61
CA HIS A 154 -3.92 -2.27 -17.87
C HIS A 154 -4.85 -3.31 -18.51
N ASP A 155 -4.70 -3.43 -19.83
CA ASP A 155 -5.47 -4.37 -20.63
C ASP A 155 -5.34 -5.77 -20.04
N LEU A 156 -6.48 -6.34 -19.71
CA LEU A 156 -6.62 -7.73 -19.27
C LEU A 156 -6.57 -8.69 -20.48
N GLU A 157 -5.84 -8.35 -21.53
CA GLU A 157 -5.74 -9.21 -22.73
C GLU A 157 -5.17 -10.59 -22.41
N ASP A 158 -4.41 -10.73 -21.34
CA ASP A 158 -3.84 -11.99 -20.87
C ASP A 158 -4.70 -12.69 -19.80
N ASP A 159 -5.81 -12.08 -19.36
CA ASP A 159 -6.72 -12.75 -18.44
C ASP A 159 -7.62 -13.70 -19.23
N PRO A 160 -7.56 -15.03 -19.02
CA PRO A 160 -8.46 -15.95 -19.67
C PRO A 160 -9.90 -15.50 -19.38
N LYS A 161 -10.63 -15.10 -20.42
CA LYS A 161 -11.99 -14.62 -20.31
C LYS A 161 -12.85 -15.67 -19.61
N THR A 162 -13.09 -15.49 -18.33
CA THR A 162 -13.96 -16.35 -17.56
C THR A 162 -15.40 -16.09 -18.04
N ASP A 163 -16.02 -17.07 -18.62
CA ASP A 163 -17.45 -17.00 -18.97
C ASP A 163 -18.30 -17.13 -17.70
N TYR A 164 -18.62 -15.98 -17.11
CA TYR A 164 -19.45 -15.90 -15.91
C TYR A 164 -20.90 -16.36 -16.12
N THR A 165 -21.31 -16.65 -17.36
CA THR A 165 -22.62 -17.23 -17.65
C THR A 165 -22.62 -18.75 -17.53
N ASN A 166 -21.46 -19.37 -17.48
CA ASN A 166 -21.30 -20.82 -17.37
C ASN A 166 -21.07 -21.26 -15.94
N LEU A 167 -22.15 -21.70 -15.26
CA LEU A 167 -22.10 -22.19 -13.87
C LEU A 167 -21.14 -23.37 -13.63
N ALA A 168 -20.90 -24.21 -14.66
CA ALA A 168 -19.96 -25.31 -14.54
C ALA A 168 -18.50 -24.81 -14.48
N GLN A 169 -18.18 -23.74 -15.19
CA GLN A 169 -16.87 -23.07 -15.10
C GLN A 169 -16.69 -22.35 -13.77
N LEU A 170 -17.73 -21.68 -13.25
CA LEU A 170 -17.68 -21.01 -11.95
C LEU A 170 -17.49 -22.00 -10.78
N ASN A 171 -17.97 -23.22 -10.92
CA ASN A 171 -17.83 -24.27 -9.90
C ASN A 171 -16.51 -25.06 -10.01
N SER A 172 -15.71 -24.86 -11.06
CA SER A 172 -14.39 -25.47 -11.17
C SER A 172 -13.35 -24.54 -10.54
N MET A 173 -12.54 -25.06 -9.61
CA MET A 173 -11.43 -24.30 -8.99
C MET A 173 -10.39 -23.83 -10.04
N GLU A 174 -10.45 -24.32 -11.26
CA GLU A 174 -9.56 -23.98 -12.36
C GLU A 174 -9.88 -22.60 -12.99
N ASN A 175 -11.06 -22.03 -12.72
CA ASN A 175 -11.55 -20.78 -13.29
C ASN A 175 -11.71 -19.67 -12.25
N VAL A 176 -10.97 -19.71 -11.17
CA VAL A 176 -10.92 -18.57 -10.22
C VAL A 176 -10.25 -17.39 -10.92
N PRO A 177 -10.88 -16.19 -10.96
CA PRO A 177 -10.24 -15.02 -11.56
C PRO A 177 -8.83 -14.82 -11.03
N ALA A 178 -7.90 -14.53 -11.93
CA ALA A 178 -6.50 -14.24 -11.55
C ALA A 178 -6.39 -12.98 -10.67
N TYR A 179 -7.45 -12.17 -10.65
CA TYR A 179 -7.53 -10.91 -9.91
C TYR A 179 -8.78 -10.92 -9.03
N THR A 180 -8.61 -10.82 -7.72
CA THR A 180 -9.71 -10.73 -6.75
C THR A 180 -9.46 -9.65 -5.71
N ASP A 181 -10.53 -9.20 -5.06
CA ASP A 181 -10.47 -8.24 -3.96
C ASP A 181 -9.81 -6.92 -4.38
N VAL A 182 -10.36 -6.29 -5.43
CA VAL A 182 -9.87 -5.01 -5.95
C VAL A 182 -10.78 -3.87 -5.49
N GLY A 183 -10.22 -2.84 -4.91
CA GLY A 183 -10.97 -1.70 -4.41
C GLY A 183 -10.21 -0.38 -4.49
N GLY A 184 -10.93 0.75 -4.50
CA GLY A 184 -10.28 2.06 -4.51
C GLY A 184 -9.54 2.36 -3.22
N VAL A 185 -10.18 2.14 -2.06
CA VAL A 185 -9.60 2.42 -0.72
C VAL A 185 -8.97 1.19 -0.10
N ALA A 186 -9.67 0.07 -0.07
CA ALA A 186 -9.16 -1.20 0.42
C ALA A 186 -9.53 -2.33 -0.55
N GLY A 187 -8.60 -3.23 -0.84
CA GLY A 187 -8.84 -4.42 -1.65
C GLY A 187 -9.68 -5.41 -0.87
N TYR A 188 -9.21 -5.81 0.29
CA TYR A 188 -9.94 -6.66 1.22
C TYR A 188 -10.00 -6.02 2.62
N SER A 189 -11.15 -6.10 3.29
CA SER A 189 -11.29 -5.52 4.63
C SER A 189 -12.04 -6.42 5.59
N LYS A 190 -11.42 -6.67 6.74
CA LYS A 190 -12.04 -7.21 7.98
C LYS A 190 -12.14 -6.14 9.06
N GLY A 191 -11.55 -4.99 8.83
CA GLY A 191 -11.52 -3.87 9.76
C GLY A 191 -12.61 -2.84 9.51
N THR A 192 -12.43 -1.66 10.06
CA THR A 192 -13.36 -0.53 9.93
C THR A 192 -12.90 0.41 8.82
N ILE A 193 -13.84 0.85 7.98
CA ILE A 193 -13.62 1.91 6.98
C ILE A 193 -14.69 2.98 7.23
N GLN A 194 -14.26 4.22 7.48
CA GLN A 194 -15.15 5.32 7.84
C GLN A 194 -14.80 6.59 7.10
N SER A 195 -15.80 7.21 6.45
CA SER A 195 -15.67 8.49 5.75
C SER A 195 -14.53 8.52 4.70
N CYS A 196 -14.26 7.39 4.07
CA CYS A 196 -13.27 7.27 3.01
C CYS A 196 -13.90 7.45 1.63
N SER A 197 -13.10 7.83 0.62
CA SER A 197 -13.55 8.09 -0.75
C SER A 197 -12.59 7.51 -1.80
N ASN A 198 -13.15 7.26 -2.97
CA ASN A 198 -12.44 6.86 -4.17
C ASN A 198 -12.96 7.68 -5.35
#